data_bff984e3c165fc2977abfde81f3de3e3
#
_entry.id   bff984e3c165fc2977abfde81f3de3e3
#
_cell.length_a   1.000
_cell.length_b   1.000
_cell.length_c   1.000
_cell.angle_alpha   90.00
_cell.angle_beta   90.00
_cell.angle_gamma   90.00
#
_symmetry.space_group_name_H-M   'P 1'
#
loop_
_entity.id
_entity.type
_entity.pdbx_description
1 polymer ?
#
loop_
_entity_poly.entity_id
_entity_poly.type
_entity_poly.pdbx_seq_one_letter_code
_entity_poly.pdbx_strand_id
1 'polypeptide(L)'
;VSGSTAEVKEIKSAELDKIGTDSAVVIDLSGLSKSVTGVTLPTDTIRSISESEADGVTIKLPNAELRVDQKTLAAVSEQAKGSKVQLVVETDSKAKDTMTAAQKQALDGMKNAAALEAYFVSNGQRIRDFNGGEVELSIPYQASGAIRAWYLKEDGTREPVSARYDKENARLILRHFSHYVIEELDSGAAYTVCAKDDTCPLAAFGDLTATAWYHDGVHYCLENGLMQGVSATSFLPNGSTTRAQLVTVLWRLEGSPETTSAVSFGDVADGAWYAKAVRWAAGSGVVKGYDSEHFGPDDAVTREQMVTILYRYAQYKGADVSVGEDTNILSFADAMTVSEYAIPAMQWACGSGLVTGIARDGGMILAPKDTTTRVQMATLMMRFYTECAK
;
A
#
# COMPACT_ATOMS: atom_id res chain seq x y z
N VAL A 1 15.02 -30.13 -11.57
CA VAL A 1 14.09 -29.28 -12.33
C VAL A 1 13.29 -30.20 -13.25
N SER A 2 11.98 -30.05 -13.24
CA SER A 2 11.05 -30.71 -14.16
C SER A 2 10.32 -29.64 -14.96
N GLY A 3 10.60 -29.54 -16.27
CA GLY A 3 10.12 -28.45 -17.10
C GLY A 3 10.61 -27.07 -16.62
N SER A 4 9.70 -26.13 -16.35
CA SER A 4 10.00 -24.79 -15.84
C SER A 4 9.98 -24.69 -14.31
N THR A 5 9.88 -25.78 -13.56
CA THR A 5 9.79 -25.79 -12.10
C THR A 5 10.93 -26.53 -11.43
N ALA A 6 11.47 -25.95 -10.36
CA ALA A 6 12.42 -26.60 -9.47
C ALA A 6 11.63 -27.35 -8.37
N GLU A 7 12.11 -28.51 -7.95
CA GLU A 7 11.52 -29.27 -6.86
C GLU A 7 12.40 -29.17 -5.62
N VAL A 8 11.80 -28.77 -4.51
CA VAL A 8 12.46 -28.69 -3.20
C VAL A 8 12.10 -29.93 -2.38
N LYS A 9 13.07 -30.48 -1.71
CA LYS A 9 12.87 -31.59 -0.78
C LYS A 9 12.13 -31.10 0.47
N GLU A 10 11.51 -32.03 1.18
CA GLU A 10 10.88 -31.77 2.46
C GLU A 10 11.86 -31.12 3.44
N ILE A 11 11.43 -29.99 4.04
CA ILE A 11 12.11 -29.33 5.15
C ILE A 11 11.47 -29.84 6.42
N LYS A 12 12.25 -30.45 7.29
CA LYS A 12 11.75 -31.04 8.54
C LYS A 12 11.56 -29.96 9.60
N SER A 13 10.55 -30.12 10.47
CA SER A 13 10.27 -29.21 11.59
C SER A 13 11.50 -28.93 12.46
N ALA A 14 12.34 -29.94 12.73
CA ALA A 14 13.58 -29.79 13.50
C ALA A 14 14.64 -28.86 12.85
N GLU A 15 14.49 -28.54 11.55
CA GLU A 15 15.33 -27.55 10.87
C GLU A 15 14.72 -26.15 11.03
N LEU A 16 13.39 -26.06 11.07
CA LEU A 16 12.62 -24.83 11.27
C LEU A 16 12.72 -24.32 12.72
N ASP A 17 12.78 -25.21 13.69
CA ASP A 17 12.93 -24.87 15.13
C ASP A 17 14.21 -24.06 15.44
N LYS A 18 15.13 -23.97 14.48
CA LYS A 18 16.36 -23.16 14.59
C LYS A 18 16.23 -21.75 14.05
N ILE A 19 15.08 -21.44 13.43
CA ILE A 19 14.81 -20.14 12.83
C ILE A 19 14.07 -19.29 13.87
N GLY A 20 14.60 -18.10 14.16
CA GLY A 20 13.98 -17.20 15.12
C GLY A 20 12.77 -16.46 14.56
N THR A 21 11.99 -15.83 15.44
CA THR A 21 10.72 -15.14 15.17
C THR A 21 10.80 -14.00 14.14
N ASP A 22 11.99 -13.43 13.94
CA ASP A 22 12.20 -12.31 13.01
C ASP A 22 12.92 -12.74 11.73
N SER A 23 12.89 -14.04 11.40
CA SER A 23 13.62 -14.60 10.26
C SER A 23 12.69 -15.42 9.38
N ALA A 24 12.73 -15.19 8.07
CA ALA A 24 12.01 -16.01 7.09
C ALA A 24 12.85 -17.24 6.68
N VAL A 25 12.18 -18.33 6.33
CA VAL A 25 12.81 -19.47 5.62
C VAL A 25 13.23 -19.00 4.23
N VAL A 26 14.48 -19.21 3.83
CA VAL A 26 14.95 -18.80 2.51
C VAL A 26 15.15 -20.04 1.61
N ILE A 27 14.47 -20.06 0.47
CA ILE A 27 14.63 -21.05 -0.59
C ILE A 27 15.27 -20.34 -1.79
N ASP A 28 16.59 -20.48 -1.95
CA ASP A 28 17.31 -19.78 -3.00
C ASP A 28 17.53 -20.68 -4.22
N LEU A 29 16.85 -20.34 -5.30
CA LEU A 29 16.92 -20.99 -6.62
C LEU A 29 17.41 -20.00 -7.71
N SER A 30 17.90 -18.83 -7.32
CA SER A 30 18.31 -17.75 -8.22
C SER A 30 19.46 -18.15 -9.16
N GLY A 31 20.29 -19.11 -8.73
CA GLY A 31 21.39 -19.66 -9.53
C GLY A 31 20.97 -20.66 -10.62
N LEU A 32 19.67 -20.97 -10.74
CA LEU A 32 19.18 -21.88 -11.78
C LEU A 32 19.01 -21.16 -13.13
N SER A 33 18.68 -21.94 -14.18
CA SER A 33 18.38 -21.36 -15.50
C SER A 33 17.20 -20.39 -15.45
N LYS A 34 17.27 -19.29 -16.21
CA LYS A 34 16.17 -18.32 -16.37
C LYS A 34 14.87 -18.92 -16.91
N SER A 35 14.91 -20.15 -17.44
CA SER A 35 13.70 -20.90 -17.82
C SER A 35 12.92 -21.45 -16.62
N VAL A 36 13.49 -21.43 -15.42
CA VAL A 36 12.82 -21.84 -14.19
C VAL A 36 11.98 -20.64 -13.69
N THR A 37 10.67 -20.79 -13.76
CA THR A 37 9.69 -19.78 -13.38
C THR A 37 8.84 -20.20 -12.20
N GLY A 38 9.15 -21.33 -11.56
CA GLY A 38 8.40 -21.80 -10.42
C GLY A 38 9.14 -22.79 -9.55
N VAL A 39 8.52 -23.09 -8.42
CA VAL A 39 9.01 -24.06 -7.43
C VAL A 39 7.89 -24.98 -6.98
N THR A 40 8.22 -26.25 -6.78
CA THR A 40 7.33 -27.26 -6.19
C THR A 40 7.80 -27.56 -4.78
N LEU A 41 6.92 -27.42 -3.83
CA LEU A 41 7.14 -27.67 -2.40
C LEU A 41 6.22 -28.80 -1.92
N PRO A 42 6.66 -29.66 -1.01
CA PRO A 42 5.78 -30.56 -0.29
C PRO A 42 4.74 -29.77 0.51
N THR A 43 3.46 -30.20 0.51
CA THR A 43 2.42 -29.54 1.28
C THR A 43 2.74 -29.52 2.78
N ASP A 44 3.34 -30.60 3.30
CA ASP A 44 3.77 -30.68 4.69
C ASP A 44 4.88 -29.67 5.04
N THR A 45 5.79 -29.37 4.10
CA THR A 45 6.77 -28.30 4.27
C THR A 45 6.09 -26.93 4.42
N ILE A 46 5.09 -26.63 3.56
CA ILE A 46 4.35 -25.37 3.63
C ILE A 46 3.63 -25.26 4.98
N ARG A 47 2.98 -26.34 5.41
CA ARG A 47 2.31 -26.42 6.73
C ARG A 47 3.29 -26.19 7.86
N SER A 48 4.42 -26.91 7.87
CA SER A 48 5.43 -26.79 8.91
C SER A 48 5.99 -25.36 9.00
N ILE A 49 6.20 -24.66 7.88
CA ILE A 49 6.63 -23.25 7.90
C ILE A 49 5.52 -22.36 8.48
N SER A 50 4.25 -22.56 8.08
CA SER A 50 3.14 -21.76 8.59
C SER A 50 2.86 -21.94 10.09
N GLU A 51 3.26 -23.05 10.66
CA GLU A 51 3.12 -23.38 12.09
C GLU A 51 4.38 -23.08 12.91
N SER A 52 5.49 -22.71 12.26
CA SER A 52 6.76 -22.37 12.91
C SER A 52 6.78 -20.92 13.44
N GLU A 53 7.85 -20.55 14.12
CA GLU A 53 8.10 -19.16 14.56
C GLU A 53 8.68 -18.28 13.44
N ALA A 54 8.97 -18.83 12.26
CA ALA A 54 9.51 -18.07 11.15
C ALA A 54 8.50 -17.05 10.60
N ASP A 55 8.97 -15.90 10.14
CA ASP A 55 8.15 -14.85 9.51
C ASP A 55 7.79 -15.18 8.04
N GLY A 56 7.42 -16.44 7.76
CA GLY A 56 7.06 -16.91 6.43
C GLY A 56 8.23 -17.49 5.63
N VAL A 57 8.12 -17.44 4.29
CA VAL A 57 9.14 -17.95 3.37
C VAL A 57 9.53 -16.94 2.30
N THR A 58 10.83 -16.80 2.05
CA THR A 58 11.36 -16.06 0.90
C THR A 58 11.83 -17.07 -0.16
N ILE A 59 11.25 -16.99 -1.35
CA ILE A 59 11.57 -17.85 -2.49
C ILE A 59 12.24 -16.99 -3.55
N LYS A 60 13.52 -17.27 -3.85
CA LYS A 60 14.29 -16.59 -4.89
C LYS A 60 14.33 -17.43 -6.14
N LEU A 61 13.63 -17.01 -7.17
CA LEU A 61 13.67 -17.56 -8.52
C LEU A 61 14.67 -16.77 -9.38
N PRO A 62 15.12 -17.29 -10.54
CA PRO A 62 16.04 -16.56 -11.43
C PRO A 62 15.52 -15.21 -11.93
N ASN A 63 14.19 -15.02 -11.99
CA ASN A 63 13.55 -13.82 -12.51
C ASN A 63 12.52 -13.21 -11.55
N ALA A 64 12.42 -13.70 -10.31
CA ALA A 64 11.48 -13.20 -9.34
C ALA A 64 11.93 -13.55 -7.91
N GLU A 65 11.57 -12.71 -6.95
CA GLU A 65 11.66 -13.03 -5.54
C GLU A 65 10.28 -12.86 -4.91
N LEU A 66 9.85 -13.86 -4.12
CA LEU A 66 8.56 -13.80 -3.40
C LEU A 66 8.82 -13.96 -1.92
N ARG A 67 8.25 -13.06 -1.12
CA ARG A 67 8.10 -13.22 0.31
C ARG A 67 6.65 -13.54 0.61
N VAL A 68 6.40 -14.72 1.13
CA VAL A 68 5.06 -15.24 1.44
C VAL A 68 4.90 -15.28 2.95
N ASP A 69 3.92 -14.59 3.48
CA ASP A 69 3.65 -14.53 4.91
C ASP A 69 3.05 -15.84 5.45
N GLN A 70 3.05 -16.01 6.76
CA GLN A 70 2.51 -17.21 7.42
C GLN A 70 1.01 -17.41 7.15
N LYS A 71 0.23 -16.33 7.07
CA LYS A 71 -1.21 -16.42 6.80
C LYS A 71 -1.49 -16.99 5.42
N THR A 72 -0.76 -16.51 4.42
CA THR A 72 -0.83 -17.05 3.05
C THR A 72 -0.40 -18.51 3.02
N LEU A 73 0.69 -18.88 3.70
CA LEU A 73 1.14 -20.27 3.76
C LEU A 73 0.11 -21.19 4.41
N ALA A 74 -0.51 -20.75 5.51
CA ALA A 74 -1.60 -21.48 6.16
C ALA A 74 -2.79 -21.66 5.21
N ALA A 75 -3.26 -20.59 4.57
CA ALA A 75 -4.37 -20.65 3.61
C ALA A 75 -4.06 -21.57 2.42
N VAL A 76 -2.83 -21.55 1.92
CA VAL A 76 -2.38 -22.43 0.83
C VAL A 76 -2.34 -23.88 1.29
N SER A 77 -1.83 -24.15 2.49
CA SER A 77 -1.77 -25.51 3.08
C SER A 77 -3.16 -26.11 3.28
N GLU A 78 -4.13 -25.33 3.77
CA GLU A 78 -5.52 -25.75 3.97
C GLU A 78 -6.24 -26.07 2.66
N GLN A 79 -5.99 -25.26 1.61
CA GLN A 79 -6.63 -25.42 0.30
C GLN A 79 -5.95 -26.47 -0.58
N ALA A 80 -4.75 -26.90 -0.25
CA ALA A 80 -3.99 -27.87 -1.04
C ALA A 80 -4.69 -29.25 -1.05
N LYS A 81 -4.91 -29.79 -2.26
CA LYS A 81 -5.59 -31.09 -2.48
C LYS A 81 -4.61 -32.24 -2.82
N GLY A 82 -3.34 -32.08 -2.57
CA GLY A 82 -2.31 -33.05 -2.87
C GLY A 82 -1.10 -32.92 -1.96
N SER A 83 -0.14 -33.83 -2.12
CA SER A 83 1.11 -33.81 -1.34
C SER A 83 2.11 -32.74 -1.78
N LYS A 84 1.80 -31.98 -2.84
CA LYS A 84 2.68 -30.97 -3.41
C LYS A 84 1.88 -29.74 -3.81
N VAL A 85 2.49 -28.57 -3.60
CA VAL A 85 2.05 -27.29 -4.10
C VAL A 85 3.13 -26.71 -4.99
N GLN A 86 2.72 -26.22 -6.13
CA GLN A 86 3.59 -25.54 -7.08
C GLN A 86 3.27 -24.04 -7.04
N LEU A 87 4.28 -23.20 -6.84
CA LEU A 87 4.24 -21.77 -7.04
C LEU A 87 4.86 -21.44 -8.40
N VAL A 88 4.16 -20.66 -9.21
CA VAL A 88 4.62 -20.24 -10.54
C VAL A 88 4.49 -18.74 -10.67
N VAL A 89 5.49 -18.11 -11.30
CA VAL A 89 5.47 -16.70 -11.71
C VAL A 89 5.79 -16.64 -13.19
N GLU A 90 4.83 -16.25 -13.99
CA GLU A 90 4.97 -16.05 -15.43
C GLU A 90 5.01 -14.55 -15.73
N THR A 91 5.90 -14.16 -16.65
CA THR A 91 6.07 -12.77 -17.05
C THR A 91 5.91 -12.61 -18.56
N ASP A 92 5.60 -11.41 -19.01
CA ASP A 92 5.52 -10.96 -20.41
C ASP A 92 4.69 -11.88 -21.32
N SER A 93 5.33 -12.53 -22.31
CA SER A 93 4.60 -13.32 -23.31
C SER A 93 3.79 -14.45 -22.67
N LYS A 94 4.37 -15.17 -21.71
CA LYS A 94 3.70 -16.29 -21.03
C LYS A 94 2.51 -15.84 -20.19
N ALA A 95 2.65 -14.75 -19.46
CA ALA A 95 1.54 -14.16 -18.72
C ALA A 95 0.42 -13.69 -19.68
N LYS A 96 0.78 -13.11 -20.83
CA LYS A 96 -0.17 -12.67 -21.84
C LYS A 96 -0.89 -13.83 -22.54
N ASP A 97 -0.30 -15.01 -22.65
CA ASP A 97 -0.92 -16.18 -23.28
C ASP A 97 -2.20 -16.61 -22.59
N THR A 98 -2.27 -16.44 -21.26
CA THR A 98 -3.41 -16.82 -20.40
C THR A 98 -4.44 -15.71 -20.23
N MET A 99 -4.15 -14.47 -20.66
CA MET A 99 -5.04 -13.31 -20.56
C MET A 99 -6.23 -13.41 -21.50
N THR A 100 -7.38 -12.91 -21.04
CA THR A 100 -8.56 -12.68 -21.89
C THR A 100 -8.28 -11.60 -22.95
N ALA A 101 -9.15 -11.50 -23.97
CA ALA A 101 -9.05 -10.43 -24.97
C ALA A 101 -9.20 -9.03 -24.34
N ALA A 102 -10.09 -8.90 -23.35
CA ALA A 102 -10.31 -7.64 -22.63
C ALA A 102 -9.08 -7.24 -21.80
N GLN A 103 -8.44 -8.20 -21.11
CA GLN A 103 -7.19 -7.95 -20.40
C GLN A 103 -6.06 -7.53 -21.34
N LYS A 104 -5.93 -8.18 -22.51
CA LYS A 104 -4.93 -7.79 -23.52
C LYS A 104 -5.18 -6.38 -24.04
N GLN A 105 -6.44 -6.03 -24.31
CA GLN A 105 -6.81 -4.68 -24.73
C GLN A 105 -6.53 -3.63 -23.65
N ALA A 106 -6.64 -3.99 -22.37
CA ALA A 106 -6.33 -3.09 -21.27
C ALA A 106 -4.83 -2.72 -21.19
N LEU A 107 -3.95 -3.43 -21.90
CA LEU A 107 -2.53 -3.09 -22.01
C LEU A 107 -2.24 -2.02 -23.06
N ASP A 108 -3.18 -1.79 -23.99
CA ASP A 108 -3.01 -0.82 -25.07
C ASP A 108 -2.86 0.58 -24.49
N GLY A 109 -1.85 1.30 -24.94
CA GLY A 109 -1.52 2.65 -24.46
C GLY A 109 -0.70 2.70 -23.16
N MET A 110 -0.40 1.57 -22.51
CA MET A 110 0.51 1.54 -21.37
C MET A 110 1.96 1.62 -21.84
N LYS A 111 2.74 2.52 -21.21
CA LYS A 111 4.15 2.65 -21.51
C LYS A 111 4.97 1.58 -20.80
N ASN A 112 5.87 0.90 -21.55
CA ASN A 112 6.78 -0.11 -21.01
C ASN A 112 6.06 -1.18 -20.16
N ALA A 113 4.85 -1.61 -20.61
CA ALA A 113 3.99 -2.50 -19.85
C ALA A 113 4.61 -3.89 -19.70
N ALA A 114 4.83 -4.35 -18.48
CA ALA A 114 5.22 -5.70 -18.13
C ALA A 114 4.02 -6.44 -17.54
N ALA A 115 3.57 -7.49 -18.24
CA ALA A 115 2.52 -8.38 -17.76
C ALA A 115 3.09 -9.45 -16.85
N LEU A 116 2.38 -9.82 -15.80
CA LEU A 116 2.75 -10.91 -14.91
C LEU A 116 1.52 -11.69 -14.45
N GLU A 117 1.70 -12.98 -14.25
CA GLU A 117 0.76 -13.89 -13.61
C GLU A 117 1.49 -14.68 -12.54
N ALA A 118 0.94 -14.72 -11.32
CA ALA A 118 1.43 -15.62 -10.29
C ALA A 118 0.28 -16.52 -9.81
N TYR A 119 0.60 -17.75 -9.42
CA TYR A 119 -0.40 -18.65 -8.86
C TYR A 119 0.23 -19.79 -8.06
N PHE A 120 -0.51 -20.23 -7.05
CA PHE A 120 -0.29 -21.56 -6.47
C PHE A 120 -1.19 -22.59 -7.17
N VAL A 121 -0.68 -23.79 -7.35
CA VAL A 121 -1.46 -24.90 -7.87
C VAL A 121 -1.17 -26.17 -7.10
N SER A 122 -2.21 -26.90 -6.73
CA SER A 122 -2.12 -28.21 -6.10
C SER A 122 -3.10 -29.16 -6.78
N ASN A 123 -2.60 -30.31 -7.22
CA ASN A 123 -3.36 -31.32 -7.97
C ASN A 123 -4.19 -30.73 -9.13
N GLY A 124 -3.56 -29.80 -9.91
CA GLY A 124 -4.19 -29.14 -11.07
C GLY A 124 -5.18 -28.03 -10.73
N GLN A 125 -5.44 -27.74 -9.46
CA GLN A 125 -6.34 -26.67 -9.01
C GLN A 125 -5.54 -25.44 -8.54
N ARG A 126 -5.89 -24.26 -9.05
CA ARG A 126 -5.31 -23.00 -8.63
C ARG A 126 -5.86 -22.59 -7.26
N ILE A 127 -4.95 -22.17 -6.38
CA ILE A 127 -5.26 -21.57 -5.08
C ILE A 127 -5.04 -20.07 -5.25
N ARG A 128 -6.09 -19.27 -5.01
CA ARG A 128 -6.08 -17.82 -5.26
C ARG A 128 -6.36 -16.99 -4.01
N ASP A 129 -7.01 -17.55 -3.00
CA ASP A 129 -7.39 -16.87 -1.77
C ASP A 129 -6.31 -17.07 -0.70
N PHE A 130 -5.86 -15.98 -0.10
CA PHE A 130 -4.85 -15.95 0.95
C PHE A 130 -5.43 -15.77 2.35
N ASN A 131 -6.77 -15.75 2.50
CA ASN A 131 -7.44 -15.52 3.79
C ASN A 131 -6.91 -14.30 4.55
N GLY A 132 -6.65 -13.22 3.81
CA GLY A 132 -6.10 -11.98 4.36
C GLY A 132 -4.59 -11.99 4.59
N GLY A 133 -3.87 -12.98 4.04
CA GLY A 133 -2.42 -12.96 3.94
C GLY A 133 -1.93 -12.10 2.77
N GLU A 134 -0.62 -11.89 2.69
CA GLU A 134 0.03 -11.07 1.68
C GLU A 134 1.27 -11.76 1.10
N VAL A 135 1.52 -11.49 -0.18
CA VAL A 135 2.73 -11.90 -0.87
C VAL A 135 3.41 -10.66 -1.43
N GLU A 136 4.65 -10.40 -1.02
CA GLU A 136 5.49 -9.43 -1.71
C GLU A 136 6.18 -10.12 -2.88
N LEU A 137 5.91 -9.66 -4.10
CA LEU A 137 6.52 -10.14 -5.34
C LEU A 137 7.46 -9.09 -5.89
N SER A 138 8.73 -9.42 -6.03
CA SER A 138 9.76 -8.58 -6.65
C SER A 138 10.18 -9.19 -8.00
N ILE A 139 10.12 -8.40 -9.06
CA ILE A 139 10.58 -8.80 -10.38
C ILE A 139 11.55 -7.79 -10.98
N PRO A 140 12.56 -8.20 -11.76
CA PRO A 140 13.40 -7.27 -12.51
C PRO A 140 12.54 -6.43 -13.47
N TYR A 141 12.68 -5.12 -13.38
CA TYR A 141 11.96 -4.19 -14.24
C TYR A 141 12.85 -2.97 -14.50
N GLN A 142 12.82 -2.45 -15.71
CA GLN A 142 13.60 -1.28 -16.08
C GLN A 142 12.66 -0.14 -16.47
N ALA A 143 12.68 0.94 -15.70
CA ALA A 143 11.95 2.15 -15.98
C ALA A 143 12.86 3.37 -15.84
N SER A 144 12.60 4.41 -16.60
CA SER A 144 13.27 5.70 -16.50
C SER A 144 12.66 6.61 -15.43
N GLY A 145 11.48 6.26 -14.93
CA GLY A 145 10.71 7.04 -13.97
C GLY A 145 9.94 6.18 -12.95
N ALA A 146 8.91 6.76 -12.38
CA ALA A 146 8.01 6.06 -11.47
C ALA A 146 7.25 4.95 -12.19
N ILE A 147 6.74 3.99 -11.42
CA ILE A 147 5.92 2.89 -11.95
C ILE A 147 4.55 2.88 -11.30
N ARG A 148 3.62 2.20 -11.94
CA ARG A 148 2.31 1.86 -11.40
C ARG A 148 2.02 0.40 -11.67
N ALA A 149 1.33 -0.26 -10.76
CA ALA A 149 0.88 -1.64 -10.96
C ALA A 149 -0.64 -1.75 -10.84
N TRP A 150 -1.20 -2.67 -11.62
CA TRP A 150 -2.63 -2.92 -11.70
C TRP A 150 -2.91 -4.41 -11.59
N TYR A 151 -3.92 -4.76 -10.84
CA TYR A 151 -4.63 -6.02 -10.99
C TYR A 151 -5.57 -5.91 -12.21
N LEU A 152 -5.46 -6.84 -13.15
CA LEU A 152 -6.31 -6.91 -14.32
C LEU A 152 -7.43 -7.93 -14.11
N LYS A 153 -8.66 -7.46 -13.99
CA LYS A 153 -9.84 -8.34 -13.95
C LYS A 153 -10.10 -8.97 -15.31
N GLU A 154 -10.85 -10.07 -15.34
CA GLU A 154 -11.17 -10.80 -16.58
C GLU A 154 -11.92 -9.96 -17.63
N ASP A 155 -12.67 -8.96 -17.18
CA ASP A 155 -13.39 -8.00 -18.01
C ASP A 155 -12.52 -6.83 -18.54
N GLY A 156 -11.23 -6.82 -18.19
CA GLY A 156 -10.28 -5.77 -18.57
C GLY A 156 -10.29 -4.55 -17.64
N THR A 157 -11.15 -4.49 -16.64
CA THR A 157 -11.09 -3.43 -15.63
C THR A 157 -9.84 -3.59 -14.78
N ARG A 158 -9.37 -2.46 -14.22
CA ARG A 158 -8.10 -2.37 -13.49
C ARG A 158 -8.34 -1.92 -12.07
N GLU A 159 -7.66 -2.56 -11.12
CA GLU A 159 -7.58 -2.11 -9.73
C GLU A 159 -6.12 -1.80 -9.38
N PRO A 160 -5.85 -0.67 -8.70
CA PRO A 160 -4.49 -0.32 -8.34
C PRO A 160 -3.92 -1.33 -7.33
N VAL A 161 -2.65 -1.66 -7.51
CA VAL A 161 -1.88 -2.52 -6.61
C VAL A 161 -0.72 -1.73 -6.05
N SER A 162 -0.46 -1.90 -4.75
CA SER A 162 0.71 -1.28 -4.14
C SER A 162 1.98 -1.77 -4.83
N ALA A 163 2.76 -0.84 -5.39
CA ALA A 163 3.99 -1.14 -6.09
C ALA A 163 5.08 -0.15 -5.74
N ARG A 164 6.33 -0.64 -5.72
CA ARG A 164 7.56 0.14 -5.49
C ARG A 164 8.53 -0.12 -6.61
N TYR A 165 9.41 0.83 -6.87
CA TYR A 165 10.50 0.70 -7.82
C TYR A 165 11.80 1.16 -7.20
N ASP A 166 12.79 0.27 -7.10
CA ASP A 166 14.11 0.52 -6.51
C ASP A 166 15.20 0.78 -7.56
N LYS A 167 14.81 1.06 -8.81
CA LYS A 167 15.65 1.25 -10.01
C LYS A 167 16.14 -0.05 -10.67
N GLU A 168 15.93 -1.19 -10.05
CA GLU A 168 16.28 -2.51 -10.58
C GLU A 168 15.06 -3.43 -10.63
N ASN A 169 14.19 -3.33 -9.60
CA ASN A 169 13.06 -4.23 -9.43
C ASN A 169 11.78 -3.45 -9.18
N ALA A 170 10.68 -3.97 -9.72
CA ALA A 170 9.34 -3.61 -9.30
C ALA A 170 8.88 -4.60 -8.22
N ARG A 171 8.41 -4.08 -7.07
CA ARG A 171 7.91 -4.85 -5.94
C ARG A 171 6.43 -4.58 -5.77
N LEU A 172 5.64 -5.63 -5.71
CA LEU A 172 4.18 -5.57 -5.58
C LEU A 172 3.74 -6.27 -4.31
N ILE A 173 2.76 -5.72 -3.61
CA ILE A 173 2.08 -6.38 -2.50
C ILE A 173 0.78 -6.97 -3.02
N LEU A 174 0.69 -8.30 -3.04
CA LEU A 174 -0.41 -9.05 -3.61
C LEU A 174 -1.23 -9.72 -2.50
N ARG A 175 -2.55 -9.58 -2.54
CA ARG A 175 -3.50 -10.19 -1.59
C ARG A 175 -4.24 -11.38 -2.16
N HIS A 176 -4.05 -11.66 -3.40
CA HIS A 176 -4.51 -12.85 -4.15
C HIS A 176 -3.62 -13.01 -5.37
N PHE A 177 -3.65 -14.16 -6.00
CA PHE A 177 -2.95 -14.34 -7.27
C PHE A 177 -3.88 -14.24 -8.47
N SER A 178 -3.42 -13.51 -9.50
CA SER A 178 -4.12 -13.26 -10.76
C SER A 178 -3.17 -12.72 -11.82
N HIS A 179 -3.73 -12.03 -12.82
CA HIS A 179 -2.97 -11.24 -13.79
C HIS A 179 -2.75 -9.83 -13.27
N TYR A 180 -1.52 -9.36 -13.37
CA TYR A 180 -1.11 -8.01 -13.03
C TYR A 180 -0.36 -7.39 -14.19
N VAL A 181 -0.28 -6.08 -14.20
CA VAL A 181 0.57 -5.33 -15.13
C VAL A 181 1.28 -4.22 -14.38
N ILE A 182 2.53 -4.02 -14.73
CA ILE A 182 3.33 -2.88 -14.31
C ILE A 182 3.49 -1.98 -15.52
N GLU A 183 3.27 -0.69 -15.35
CA GLU A 183 3.56 0.30 -16.38
C GLU A 183 4.52 1.37 -15.87
N GLU A 184 5.33 1.90 -16.77
CA GLU A 184 6.16 3.06 -16.50
C GLU A 184 5.33 4.32 -16.67
N LEU A 185 5.42 5.19 -15.68
CA LEU A 185 4.88 6.54 -15.78
C LEU A 185 5.88 7.45 -16.50
N ASP A 186 5.40 8.32 -17.36
CA ASP A 186 6.27 9.28 -18.05
C ASP A 186 7.07 10.12 -17.03
N SER A 187 8.33 10.38 -17.34
CA SER A 187 9.26 11.10 -16.48
C SER A 187 8.69 12.47 -16.09
N GLY A 188 8.31 12.59 -14.83
CA GLY A 188 7.62 13.76 -14.27
C GLY A 188 6.19 13.49 -13.85
N ALA A 189 5.60 12.33 -14.20
CA ALA A 189 4.27 11.93 -13.80
C ALA A 189 4.35 10.85 -12.72
N ALA A 190 4.35 11.27 -11.47
CA ALA A 190 3.81 10.44 -10.38
C ALA A 190 2.29 10.23 -10.56
N TYR A 191 1.70 10.86 -11.57
CA TYR A 191 0.28 10.82 -11.97
C TYR A 191 0.21 10.91 -13.48
N THR A 192 -0.86 10.38 -14.08
CA THR A 192 -1.29 10.79 -15.42
C THR A 192 -1.16 12.30 -15.46
N VAL A 193 -0.30 12.84 -16.35
CA VAL A 193 -0.22 14.30 -16.49
C VAL A 193 -1.62 14.72 -16.86
N CYS A 194 -2.34 15.23 -15.88
CA CYS A 194 -3.67 15.75 -16.09
C CYS A 194 -3.55 16.86 -17.13
N ALA A 195 -4.28 16.72 -18.23
CA ALA A 195 -4.29 17.74 -19.27
C ALA A 195 -4.75 19.10 -18.73
N LYS A 196 -5.31 19.10 -17.49
CA LYS A 196 -5.86 20.28 -16.78
C LYS A 196 -6.97 20.98 -17.59
N ASP A 197 -7.63 20.17 -18.39
CA ASP A 197 -8.79 20.54 -19.20
C ASP A 197 -10.10 20.08 -18.56
N ASP A 198 -11.17 20.14 -19.30
CA ASP A 198 -12.53 19.79 -18.84
C ASP A 198 -12.68 18.31 -18.43
N THR A 199 -11.72 17.44 -18.77
CA THR A 199 -11.70 16.03 -18.35
C THR A 199 -11.08 15.84 -16.96
N CYS A 200 -10.40 16.87 -16.43
CA CYS A 200 -9.83 16.84 -15.11
C CYS A 200 -10.92 16.76 -14.03
N PRO A 201 -10.83 15.85 -13.05
CA PRO A 201 -11.79 15.78 -11.94
C PRO A 201 -11.97 17.11 -11.18
N LEU A 202 -10.96 17.99 -11.19
CA LEU A 202 -11.05 19.32 -10.58
C LEU A 202 -11.99 20.25 -11.34
N ALA A 203 -12.18 20.04 -12.64
CA ALA A 203 -13.02 20.91 -13.48
C ALA A 203 -14.49 20.97 -13.02
N ALA A 204 -14.95 19.94 -12.29
CA ALA A 204 -16.28 19.92 -11.70
C ALA A 204 -16.46 20.96 -10.57
N PHE A 205 -15.36 21.51 -10.02
CA PHE A 205 -15.38 22.38 -8.84
C PHE A 205 -14.94 23.80 -9.19
N GLY A 206 -15.85 24.74 -9.08
CA GLY A 206 -15.59 26.14 -9.43
C GLY A 206 -14.64 26.88 -8.46
N ASP A 207 -14.34 26.28 -7.31
CA ASP A 207 -13.43 26.81 -6.29
C ASP A 207 -12.03 26.17 -6.31
N LEU A 208 -11.74 25.33 -7.31
CA LEU A 208 -10.42 24.77 -7.53
C LEU A 208 -9.73 25.40 -8.75
N THR A 209 -8.40 25.47 -8.69
CA THR A 209 -7.58 25.99 -9.80
C THR A 209 -6.67 24.86 -10.31
N ALA A 210 -6.79 24.52 -11.59
CA ALA A 210 -6.04 23.44 -12.21
C ALA A 210 -4.53 23.62 -12.18
N THR A 211 -4.02 24.86 -12.12
CA THR A 211 -2.58 25.19 -12.06
C THR A 211 -2.06 25.37 -10.64
N ALA A 212 -2.90 25.19 -9.61
CA ALA A 212 -2.50 25.39 -8.23
C ALA A 212 -1.57 24.26 -7.74
N TRP A 213 -0.78 24.57 -6.73
CA TRP A 213 0.19 23.64 -6.11
C TRP A 213 -0.44 22.36 -5.56
N TYR A 214 -1.73 22.40 -5.22
CA TYR A 214 -2.47 21.27 -4.68
C TYR A 214 -3.13 20.39 -5.75
N HIS A 215 -3.00 20.77 -7.02
CA HIS A 215 -3.70 20.08 -8.12
C HIS A 215 -3.52 18.57 -8.05
N ASP A 216 -2.29 18.08 -7.99
CA ASP A 216 -1.99 16.64 -8.07
C ASP A 216 -2.54 15.88 -6.86
N GLY A 217 -2.45 16.46 -5.66
CA GLY A 217 -3.00 15.86 -4.45
C GLY A 217 -4.52 15.77 -4.47
N VAL A 218 -5.20 16.84 -4.92
CA VAL A 218 -6.67 16.85 -5.03
C VAL A 218 -7.12 15.92 -6.16
N HIS A 219 -6.45 15.96 -7.30
CA HIS A 219 -6.72 15.06 -8.44
C HIS A 219 -6.64 13.60 -7.99
N TYR A 220 -5.52 13.22 -7.36
CA TYR A 220 -5.33 11.89 -6.81
C TYR A 220 -6.47 11.46 -5.88
N CYS A 221 -6.84 12.31 -4.94
CA CYS A 221 -7.88 11.97 -3.97
C CYS A 221 -9.28 11.86 -4.61
N LEU A 222 -9.59 12.67 -5.62
CA LEU A 222 -10.86 12.60 -6.35
C LEU A 222 -10.91 11.36 -7.24
N GLU A 223 -9.86 11.10 -8.02
CA GLU A 223 -9.76 9.97 -8.94
C GLU A 223 -9.86 8.62 -8.21
N ASN A 224 -9.25 8.52 -7.02
CA ASN A 224 -9.27 7.30 -6.20
C ASN A 224 -10.46 7.25 -5.20
N GLY A 225 -11.41 8.18 -5.30
CA GLY A 225 -12.59 8.20 -4.42
C GLY A 225 -12.30 8.43 -2.94
N LEU A 226 -11.08 8.89 -2.60
CA LEU A 226 -10.66 9.14 -1.21
C LEU A 226 -11.36 10.36 -0.64
N MET A 227 -11.48 11.41 -1.44
CA MET A 227 -12.18 12.64 -1.10
C MET A 227 -13.28 12.95 -2.11
N GLN A 228 -14.20 13.79 -1.68
CA GLN A 228 -15.30 14.31 -2.50
C GLN A 228 -15.45 15.81 -2.25
N GLY A 229 -16.17 16.51 -3.14
CA GLY A 229 -16.62 17.87 -2.89
C GLY A 229 -17.54 17.95 -1.67
N VAL A 230 -17.65 19.14 -1.09
CA VAL A 230 -18.67 19.45 -0.08
C VAL A 230 -20.04 19.64 -0.75
N SER A 231 -20.05 19.90 -2.05
CA SER A 231 -21.20 19.89 -2.93
C SER A 231 -20.79 19.42 -4.33
N ALA A 232 -21.74 19.35 -5.27
CA ALA A 232 -21.45 18.98 -6.66
C ALA A 232 -20.46 19.93 -7.36
N THR A 233 -20.36 21.19 -6.92
CA THR A 233 -19.55 22.24 -7.56
C THR A 233 -18.56 22.93 -6.65
N SER A 234 -18.45 22.53 -5.36
CA SER A 234 -17.51 23.11 -4.40
C SER A 234 -16.72 22.03 -3.69
N PHE A 235 -15.41 22.18 -3.66
CA PHE A 235 -14.46 21.34 -2.92
C PHE A 235 -14.12 21.91 -1.55
N LEU A 236 -14.21 23.22 -1.37
CA LEU A 236 -13.80 23.97 -0.19
C LEU A 236 -12.30 23.82 0.13
N PRO A 237 -11.39 24.23 -0.79
CA PRO A 237 -9.95 23.97 -0.70
C PRO A 237 -9.31 24.42 0.62
N ASN A 238 -9.68 25.59 1.12
CA ASN A 238 -9.14 26.20 2.34
C ASN A 238 -9.93 25.84 3.60
N GLY A 239 -10.98 25.04 3.49
CA GLY A 239 -11.74 24.57 4.65
C GLY A 239 -10.86 23.67 5.52
N SER A 240 -11.01 23.78 6.85
CA SER A 240 -10.32 22.91 7.80
C SER A 240 -10.75 21.45 7.63
N THR A 241 -9.81 20.54 7.72
CA THR A 241 -10.07 19.10 7.76
C THR A 241 -10.50 18.71 9.16
N THR A 242 -11.60 17.96 9.29
CA THR A 242 -12.02 17.40 10.58
C THR A 242 -11.40 16.04 10.85
N ARG A 243 -11.41 15.61 12.12
CA ARG A 243 -10.93 14.29 12.52
C ARG A 243 -11.72 13.16 11.83
N ALA A 244 -13.05 13.31 11.72
CA ALA A 244 -13.89 12.36 10.99
C ALA A 244 -13.55 12.28 9.50
N GLN A 245 -13.25 13.41 8.86
CA GLN A 245 -12.83 13.42 7.46
C GLN A 245 -11.51 12.70 7.26
N LEU A 246 -10.50 12.95 8.10
CA LEU A 246 -9.20 12.31 8.01
C LEU A 246 -9.30 10.78 8.14
N VAL A 247 -9.97 10.28 9.18
CA VAL A 247 -10.09 8.82 9.36
C VAL A 247 -10.92 8.17 8.27
N THR A 248 -11.89 8.89 7.68
CA THR A 248 -12.67 8.38 6.55
C THR A 248 -11.83 8.26 5.29
N VAL A 249 -10.92 9.19 5.05
CA VAL A 249 -9.97 9.10 3.92
C VAL A 249 -9.06 7.88 4.09
N LEU A 250 -8.52 7.65 5.29
CA LEU A 250 -7.68 6.48 5.59
C LEU A 250 -8.47 5.17 5.47
N TRP A 251 -9.71 5.13 5.96
CA TRP A 251 -10.58 3.96 5.83
C TRP A 251 -10.91 3.63 4.37
N ARG A 252 -11.15 4.65 3.54
CA ARG A 252 -11.35 4.47 2.09
C ARG A 252 -10.06 4.00 1.39
N LEU A 253 -8.91 4.51 1.81
CA LEU A 253 -7.60 4.07 1.30
C LEU A 253 -7.36 2.57 1.56
N GLU A 254 -7.91 2.03 2.66
CA GLU A 254 -7.92 0.59 2.98
C GLU A 254 -9.02 -0.21 2.26
N GLY A 255 -9.74 0.39 1.33
CA GLY A 255 -10.85 -0.28 0.64
C GLY A 255 -12.13 -0.38 1.47
N SER A 256 -12.29 0.49 2.49
CA SER A 256 -13.48 0.57 3.35
C SER A 256 -13.80 -0.74 4.09
N PRO A 257 -12.83 -1.34 4.81
CA PRO A 257 -13.02 -2.64 5.46
C PRO A 257 -14.15 -2.61 6.49
N GLU A 258 -14.90 -3.69 6.55
CA GLU A 258 -15.83 -3.89 7.67
C GLU A 258 -15.03 -4.14 8.95
N THR A 259 -15.57 -3.69 10.08
CA THR A 259 -14.91 -3.85 11.38
C THR A 259 -15.85 -4.48 12.37
N THR A 260 -15.34 -5.42 13.16
CA THR A 260 -16.02 -6.02 14.32
C THR A 260 -15.61 -5.35 15.63
N SER A 261 -14.83 -4.26 15.55
CA SER A 261 -14.39 -3.54 16.75
C SER A 261 -15.58 -3.03 17.56
N ALA A 262 -15.58 -3.34 18.87
CA ALA A 262 -16.56 -2.85 19.81
C ALA A 262 -16.26 -1.42 20.31
N VAL A 263 -15.20 -0.78 19.81
CA VAL A 263 -14.87 0.60 20.21
C VAL A 263 -15.96 1.54 19.75
N SER A 264 -16.52 2.29 20.68
CA SER A 264 -17.53 3.33 20.44
C SER A 264 -17.20 4.57 21.26
N PHE A 265 -17.63 5.71 20.75
CA PHE A 265 -17.51 7.00 21.45
C PHE A 265 -18.90 7.61 21.56
N GLY A 266 -19.19 8.26 22.68
CA GLY A 266 -20.51 8.85 22.94
C GLY A 266 -20.89 9.99 21.99
N ASP A 267 -19.88 10.65 21.40
CA ASP A 267 -20.03 11.74 20.42
C ASP A 267 -20.02 11.23 18.95
N VAL A 268 -20.04 9.90 18.72
CA VAL A 268 -20.10 9.28 17.39
C VAL A 268 -21.40 8.49 17.25
N ALA A 269 -22.41 9.11 16.63
CA ALA A 269 -23.69 8.44 16.39
C ALA A 269 -23.51 7.25 15.42
N ASP A 270 -24.17 6.12 15.69
CA ASP A 270 -24.09 4.89 14.89
C ASP A 270 -24.43 5.08 13.40
N GLY A 271 -25.36 6.00 13.10
CA GLY A 271 -25.78 6.33 11.74
C GLY A 271 -24.95 7.43 11.07
N ALA A 272 -23.93 7.97 11.74
CA ALA A 272 -23.07 8.99 11.13
C ALA A 272 -22.28 8.42 9.95
N TRP A 273 -22.11 9.21 8.90
CA TRP A 273 -21.39 8.80 7.68
C TRP A 273 -19.94 8.35 7.94
N TYR A 274 -19.35 8.81 9.02
CA TYR A 274 -17.99 8.48 9.46
C TYR A 274 -17.92 7.36 10.51
N ALA A 275 -19.07 6.87 11.02
CA ALA A 275 -19.08 5.94 12.17
C ALA A 275 -18.25 4.66 11.94
N LYS A 276 -18.38 4.05 10.75
CA LYS A 276 -17.60 2.86 10.38
C LYS A 276 -16.11 3.16 10.33
N ALA A 277 -15.73 4.28 9.74
CA ALA A 277 -14.35 4.71 9.63
C ALA A 277 -13.72 4.98 11.01
N VAL A 278 -14.46 5.63 11.91
CA VAL A 278 -13.99 5.88 13.28
C VAL A 278 -13.80 4.58 14.05
N ARG A 279 -14.76 3.63 13.98
CA ARG A 279 -14.63 2.32 14.64
C ARG A 279 -13.43 1.54 14.11
N TRP A 280 -13.26 1.52 12.79
CA TRP A 280 -12.10 0.87 12.20
C TRP A 280 -10.79 1.51 12.66
N ALA A 281 -10.65 2.81 12.56
CA ALA A 281 -9.43 3.54 12.90
C ALA A 281 -9.07 3.43 14.39
N ALA A 282 -10.08 3.43 15.27
CA ALA A 282 -9.85 3.23 16.70
C ALA A 282 -9.54 1.76 17.03
N GLY A 283 -10.25 0.81 16.41
CA GLY A 283 -10.03 -0.61 16.61
C GLY A 283 -8.68 -1.11 16.10
N SER A 284 -8.16 -0.50 15.04
CA SER A 284 -6.83 -0.78 14.49
C SER A 284 -5.70 0.02 15.15
N GLY A 285 -6.00 0.90 16.13
CA GLY A 285 -4.99 1.72 16.81
C GLY A 285 -4.47 2.91 16.01
N VAL A 286 -4.96 3.14 14.79
CA VAL A 286 -4.59 4.28 13.92
C VAL A 286 -4.95 5.61 14.59
N VAL A 287 -6.08 5.65 15.27
CA VAL A 287 -6.51 6.84 16.01
C VAL A 287 -6.90 6.48 17.44
N LYS A 288 -6.78 7.46 18.33
CA LYS A 288 -7.33 7.41 19.69
C LYS A 288 -8.35 8.52 19.87
N GLY A 289 -9.37 8.29 20.71
CA GLY A 289 -10.20 9.36 21.23
C GLY A 289 -9.40 10.34 22.09
N TYR A 290 -10.01 11.45 22.44
CA TYR A 290 -9.47 12.32 23.50
C TYR A 290 -9.54 11.63 24.86
N ASP A 291 -10.61 10.85 25.04
CA ASP A 291 -10.82 9.93 26.17
C ASP A 291 -11.64 8.71 25.71
N SER A 292 -12.20 7.94 26.65
CA SER A 292 -13.01 6.74 26.35
C SER A 292 -14.36 7.05 25.72
N GLU A 293 -14.85 8.29 25.82
CA GLU A 293 -16.19 8.67 25.38
C GLU A 293 -16.19 9.70 24.25
N HIS A 294 -15.07 10.42 24.05
CA HIS A 294 -14.98 11.51 23.09
C HIS A 294 -13.96 11.26 22.01
N PHE A 295 -14.43 11.21 20.77
CA PHE A 295 -13.61 11.17 19.57
C PHE A 295 -13.30 12.57 19.02
N GLY A 296 -14.25 13.50 19.11
CA GLY A 296 -14.18 14.83 18.50
C GLY A 296 -14.33 14.80 16.98
N PRO A 297 -15.40 14.23 16.40
CA PRO A 297 -15.51 14.02 14.96
C PRO A 297 -15.43 15.30 14.13
N ASP A 298 -15.96 16.41 14.65
CA ASP A 298 -16.04 17.70 13.96
C ASP A 298 -14.87 18.62 14.28
N ASP A 299 -13.99 18.22 15.18
CA ASP A 299 -12.82 19.02 15.54
C ASP A 299 -11.83 19.10 14.38
N ALA A 300 -11.33 20.30 14.13
CA ALA A 300 -10.31 20.53 13.12
C ALA A 300 -8.98 19.85 13.53
N VAL A 301 -8.35 19.16 12.60
CA VAL A 301 -7.08 18.48 12.81
C VAL A 301 -5.92 19.46 12.67
N THR A 302 -5.07 19.55 13.68
CA THR A 302 -3.79 20.27 13.56
C THR A 302 -2.78 19.48 12.74
N ARG A 303 -1.73 20.16 12.24
CA ARG A 303 -0.68 19.50 11.44
C ARG A 303 0.04 18.41 12.23
N GLU A 304 0.35 18.65 13.51
CA GLU A 304 0.98 17.61 14.35
C GLU A 304 0.05 16.42 14.61
N GLN A 305 -1.27 16.67 14.77
CA GLN A 305 -2.25 15.59 14.94
C GLN A 305 -2.38 14.75 13.66
N MET A 306 -2.46 15.42 12.51
CA MET A 306 -2.50 14.73 11.22
C MET A 306 -1.29 13.83 11.01
N VAL A 307 -0.10 14.36 11.21
CA VAL A 307 1.15 13.62 11.08
C VAL A 307 1.22 12.45 12.06
N THR A 308 0.74 12.64 13.31
CA THR A 308 0.69 11.57 14.31
C THR A 308 -0.27 10.44 13.90
N ILE A 309 -1.41 10.77 13.29
CA ILE A 309 -2.36 9.76 12.80
C ILE A 309 -1.75 9.01 11.60
N LEU A 310 -1.10 9.72 10.68
CA LEU A 310 -0.40 9.10 9.54
C LEU A 310 0.77 8.20 9.98
N TYR A 311 1.52 8.61 10.99
CA TYR A 311 2.58 7.80 11.58
C TYR A 311 2.06 6.47 12.16
N ARG A 312 0.96 6.52 12.91
CA ARG A 312 0.30 5.31 13.43
C ARG A 312 -0.29 4.46 12.32
N TYR A 313 -0.80 5.09 11.28
CA TYR A 313 -1.29 4.36 10.11
C TYR A 313 -0.15 3.68 9.36
N ALA A 314 1.02 4.32 9.23
CA ALA A 314 2.22 3.69 8.68
C ALA A 314 2.65 2.47 9.50
N GLN A 315 2.64 2.58 10.84
CA GLN A 315 2.90 1.44 11.73
C GLN A 315 1.86 0.31 11.56
N TYR A 316 0.58 0.66 11.44
CA TYR A 316 -0.48 -0.31 11.16
C TYR A 316 -0.24 -1.06 9.85
N LYS A 317 0.32 -0.39 8.83
CA LYS A 317 0.71 -0.99 7.55
C LYS A 317 2.03 -1.78 7.62
N GLY A 318 2.71 -1.80 8.74
CA GLY A 318 4.02 -2.42 8.86
C GLY A 318 5.14 -1.68 8.10
N ALA A 319 4.91 -0.42 7.74
CA ALA A 319 5.93 0.39 7.10
C ALA A 319 7.05 0.75 8.08
N ASP A 320 8.27 0.89 7.57
CA ASP A 320 9.39 1.38 8.37
C ASP A 320 9.15 2.85 8.75
N VAL A 321 8.96 3.07 10.04
CA VAL A 321 8.80 4.40 10.63
C VAL A 321 10.02 4.81 11.44
N SER A 322 11.15 4.13 11.29
CA SER A 322 12.40 4.52 11.92
C SER A 322 12.87 5.88 11.42
N VAL A 323 13.50 6.60 12.31
CA VAL A 323 14.06 7.91 12.01
C VAL A 323 15.57 7.75 11.94
N GLY A 324 16.16 8.05 10.78
CA GLY A 324 17.62 8.05 10.63
C GLY A 324 18.28 9.13 11.52
N GLU A 325 19.57 8.96 11.80
CA GLU A 325 20.34 9.89 12.63
C GLU A 325 20.38 11.33 12.04
N ASP A 326 20.21 11.45 10.74
CA ASP A 326 20.24 12.72 10.02
C ASP A 326 18.92 13.51 10.03
N THR A 327 17.85 12.99 10.66
CA THR A 327 16.55 13.67 10.71
C THR A 327 16.49 14.63 11.89
N ASN A 328 16.75 15.89 11.64
CA ASN A 328 16.76 16.92 12.67
C ASN A 328 15.65 17.97 12.41
N ILE A 329 14.53 17.86 13.14
CA ILE A 329 13.46 18.87 13.09
C ILE A 329 13.87 20.21 13.71
N LEU A 330 14.97 20.27 14.47
CA LEU A 330 15.46 21.51 15.08
C LEU A 330 15.96 22.54 14.07
N SER A 331 16.09 22.15 12.81
CA SER A 331 16.35 23.10 11.71
C SER A 331 15.15 24.03 11.40
N PHE A 332 13.95 23.67 11.88
CA PHE A 332 12.76 24.50 11.73
C PHE A 332 12.62 25.49 12.88
N ALA A 333 12.31 26.75 12.57
CA ALA A 333 12.33 27.85 13.54
C ALA A 333 11.33 27.65 14.72
N ASP A 334 10.27 26.87 14.50
CA ASP A 334 9.23 26.58 15.48
C ASP A 334 9.23 25.15 16.03
N ALA A 335 10.32 24.41 15.83
CA ALA A 335 10.44 23.01 16.23
C ALA A 335 10.09 22.76 17.72
N MET A 336 10.46 23.71 18.59
CA MET A 336 10.18 23.63 20.04
C MET A 336 8.70 23.78 20.39
N THR A 337 7.84 24.11 19.44
CA THR A 337 6.38 24.19 19.65
C THR A 337 5.66 22.88 19.36
N VAL A 338 6.36 21.88 18.83
CA VAL A 338 5.82 20.53 18.61
C VAL A 338 5.52 19.89 19.96
N SER A 339 4.31 19.34 20.11
CA SER A 339 3.95 18.62 21.34
C SER A 339 4.80 17.36 21.49
N GLU A 340 5.14 16.99 22.72
CA GLU A 340 5.98 15.83 23.05
C GLU A 340 5.47 14.54 22.38
N TYR A 341 4.14 14.28 22.41
CA TYR A 341 3.53 13.11 21.79
C TYR A 341 3.70 13.05 20.26
N ALA A 342 3.92 14.19 19.61
CA ALA A 342 4.02 14.30 18.15
C ALA A 342 5.46 14.32 17.64
N ILE A 343 6.46 14.44 18.53
CA ILE A 343 7.87 14.53 18.13
C ILE A 343 8.31 13.35 17.25
N PRO A 344 8.09 12.07 17.63
CA PRO A 344 8.52 10.96 16.79
C PRO A 344 7.85 10.95 15.41
N ALA A 345 6.56 11.27 15.37
CA ALA A 345 5.80 11.34 14.11
C ALA A 345 6.28 12.49 13.21
N MET A 346 6.59 13.65 13.80
CA MET A 346 7.10 14.81 13.05
C MET A 346 8.50 14.56 12.50
N GLN A 347 9.38 13.92 13.29
CA GLN A 347 10.70 13.51 12.83
C GLN A 347 10.60 12.54 11.65
N TRP A 348 9.78 11.49 11.79
CA TRP A 348 9.52 10.56 10.70
C TRP A 348 8.98 11.25 9.46
N ALA A 349 7.99 12.12 9.59
CA ALA A 349 7.37 12.79 8.46
C ALA A 349 8.32 13.76 7.73
N CYS A 350 9.25 14.39 8.46
CA CYS A 350 10.30 15.20 7.84
C CYS A 350 11.34 14.32 7.16
N GLY A 351 11.78 13.24 7.81
CA GLY A 351 12.78 12.32 7.26
C GLY A 351 12.29 11.57 6.02
N SER A 352 11.00 11.24 5.96
CA SER A 352 10.39 10.60 4.79
C SER A 352 10.00 11.57 3.67
N GLY A 353 10.22 12.90 3.85
CA GLY A 353 9.82 13.90 2.86
C GLY A 353 8.33 14.24 2.86
N LEU A 354 7.53 13.60 3.72
CA LEU A 354 6.08 13.85 3.81
C LEU A 354 5.79 15.29 4.23
N VAL A 355 6.57 15.83 5.18
CA VAL A 355 6.52 17.23 5.63
C VAL A 355 7.84 17.93 5.29
N THR A 356 7.75 18.93 4.43
CA THR A 356 8.90 19.73 4.00
C THR A 356 8.97 21.11 4.66
N GLY A 357 8.02 21.41 5.55
CA GLY A 357 7.88 22.73 6.17
C GLY A 357 7.14 23.75 5.31
N ILE A 358 6.98 24.95 5.85
CA ILE A 358 6.32 26.09 5.22
C ILE A 358 7.28 27.28 5.34
N ALA A 359 7.51 27.98 4.22
CA ALA A 359 8.28 29.23 4.25
C ALA A 359 7.43 30.34 4.89
N ARG A 360 7.91 30.97 5.95
CA ARG A 360 7.26 32.08 6.63
C ARG A 360 8.31 33.02 7.25
N ASP A 361 8.20 34.31 7.02
CA ASP A 361 8.96 35.37 7.67
C ASP A 361 10.49 35.12 7.82
N GLY A 362 11.12 34.65 6.74
CA GLY A 362 12.57 34.47 6.67
C GLY A 362 13.10 33.10 7.11
N GLY A 363 12.22 32.12 7.39
CA GLY A 363 12.63 30.77 7.76
C GLY A 363 11.63 29.70 7.33
N MET A 364 12.03 28.43 7.51
CA MET A 364 11.16 27.28 7.36
C MET A 364 10.55 26.92 8.73
N ILE A 365 9.23 26.72 8.77
CA ILE A 365 8.51 26.31 9.97
C ILE A 365 7.69 25.05 9.73
N LEU A 366 7.42 24.30 10.80
CA LEU A 366 6.54 23.12 10.80
C LEU A 366 5.07 23.50 10.94
N ALA A 367 4.78 24.59 11.63
CA ALA A 367 3.45 25.08 11.99
C ALA A 367 2.59 23.97 12.67
N PRO A 368 3.08 23.30 13.74
CA PRO A 368 2.46 22.08 14.29
C PRO A 368 1.05 22.32 14.83
N LYS A 369 0.75 23.52 15.30
CA LYS A 369 -0.54 23.89 15.88
C LYS A 369 -1.54 24.46 14.85
N ASP A 370 -1.09 24.78 13.64
CA ASP A 370 -1.99 25.27 12.60
C ASP A 370 -2.93 24.14 12.15
N THR A 371 -4.18 24.46 11.86
CA THR A 371 -5.16 23.50 11.33
C THR A 371 -4.79 23.15 9.88
N THR A 372 -5.04 21.90 9.50
CA THR A 372 -4.78 21.41 8.15
C THR A 372 -6.00 21.68 7.26
N THR A 373 -5.76 22.28 6.09
CA THR A 373 -6.83 22.49 5.12
C THR A 373 -7.08 21.22 4.28
N ARG A 374 -8.24 21.16 3.60
CA ARG A 374 -8.62 20.03 2.76
C ARG A 374 -7.63 19.76 1.64
N VAL A 375 -7.10 20.80 0.97
CA VAL A 375 -6.07 20.62 -0.07
C VAL A 375 -4.72 20.21 0.49
N GLN A 376 -4.37 20.65 1.71
CA GLN A 376 -3.17 20.17 2.40
C GLN A 376 -3.30 18.68 2.78
N MET A 377 -4.47 18.27 3.29
CA MET A 377 -4.75 16.86 3.54
C MET A 377 -4.63 16.04 2.25
N ALA A 378 -5.25 16.48 1.16
CA ALA A 378 -5.18 15.77 -0.12
C ALA A 378 -3.73 15.60 -0.59
N THR A 379 -2.91 16.64 -0.48
CA THR A 379 -1.48 16.60 -0.86
C THR A 379 -0.68 15.66 0.04
N LEU A 380 -0.95 15.68 1.36
CA LEU A 380 -0.29 14.77 2.30
C LEU A 380 -0.70 13.31 2.07
N MET A 381 -1.99 13.05 1.78
CA MET A 381 -2.46 11.69 1.46
C MET A 381 -1.78 11.14 0.21
N MET A 382 -1.69 11.95 -0.83
CA MET A 382 -1.00 11.58 -2.05
C MET A 382 0.47 11.24 -1.79
N ARG A 383 1.22 12.14 -1.12
CA ARG A 383 2.64 11.92 -0.78
C ARG A 383 2.81 10.69 0.11
N PHE A 384 1.95 10.55 1.12
CA PHE A 384 1.97 9.40 2.01
C PHE A 384 1.85 8.09 1.21
N TYR A 385 0.87 8.00 0.33
CA TYR A 385 0.64 6.80 -0.48
C TYR A 385 1.80 6.55 -1.47
N THR A 386 2.34 7.59 -2.08
CA THR A 386 3.39 7.46 -3.11
C THR A 386 4.80 7.31 -2.54
N GLU A 387 5.06 7.83 -1.34
CA GLU A 387 6.41 7.94 -0.78
C GLU A 387 6.60 7.19 0.54
N CYS A 388 5.57 7.07 1.37
CA CYS A 388 5.69 6.56 2.74
C CYS A 388 4.90 5.28 3.02
N ALA A 389 3.81 5.00 2.30
CA ALA A 389 3.05 3.75 2.42
C ALA A 389 3.73 2.61 1.65
N LYS A 390 5.02 2.71 1.62
CA LYS A 390 5.91 1.84 0.85
C LYS A 390 6.44 0.77 1.76
#